data_51c54bc937a5ababf082d2b572aa073b
#
_entry.id   51c54bc937a5ababf082d2b572aa073b
#
_cell.length_a   1.000
_cell.length_b   1.000
_cell.length_c   1.000
_cell.angle_alpha   90.00
_cell.angle_beta   90.00
_cell.angle_gamma   90.00
#
_symmetry.space_group_name_H-M   'P 1'
#
loop_
_entity.id
_entity.type
_entity.pdbx_description
1 polymer ?
#
loop_
_entity_poly.entity_id
_entity_poly.type
_entity_poly.pdbx_seq_one_letter_code
_entity_poly.pdbx_strand_id
1 'polypeptide(L)'
;MNTDRLAQRSAFVAMVGGFGEEREMIEEVASMVAALKEDIEMQAGEKFETFNPISYKSQVVAGINYDVTVQTGDAKSVVVRIFKPLPHTGEPPKVTSVTLS
;
A
#
# COMPACT_ATOMS: atom_id res chain seq x y z
N MET A 1 -21.83 15.03 -14.36
CA MET A 1 -21.15 15.02 -14.07
C MET A 1 -20.44 14.88 -13.91
N ASN A 2 -21.02 15.29 -14.09
CA ASN A 2 -20.32 15.20 -13.75
C ASN A 2 -19.98 14.93 -13.36
N THR A 3 -20.15 14.45 -12.84
CA THR A 3 -19.70 14.25 -12.36
C THR A 3 -19.48 13.98 -12.02
N ASP A 4 -19.91 14.06 -11.91
CA ASP A 4 -19.51 13.86 -11.43
C ASP A 4 -19.42 13.44 -11.16
N ARG A 5 -19.74 13.44 -10.97
CA ARG A 5 -19.50 13.21 -10.58
C ARG A 5 -19.22 12.68 -10.19
N LEU A 6 -19.76 12.75 -10.18
CA LEU A 6 -19.33 12.40 -9.63
C LEU A 6 -18.98 12.13 -9.16
N ALA A 7 -19.31 12.23 -9.16
CA ALA A 7 -18.81 12.10 -8.63
C ALA A 7 -18.73 11.85 -8.16
N GLN A 8 -19.00 11.96 -7.99
CA GLN A 8 -18.70 11.82 -7.59
C GLN A 8 -18.55 11.20 -7.29
N ARG A 9 -19.12 11.17 -7.19
CA ARG A 9 -18.95 10.62 -7.05
C ARG A 9 -18.52 10.07 -6.76
N SER A 10 -18.60 10.09 -6.76
CA SER A 10 -18.21 9.59 -6.39
C SER A 10 -17.79 9.34 -5.87
N ALA A 11 -18.01 9.64 -5.58
CA ALA A 11 -17.76 9.38 -4.99
C ALA A 11 -17.97 8.77 -4.19
N PHE A 12 -18.49 8.48 -3.86
CA PHE A 12 -18.75 7.80 -3.14
C PHE A 12 -18.92 6.69 -3.16
N VAL A 13 -19.48 6.74 -3.44
CA VAL A 13 -19.61 5.52 -3.51
C VAL A 13 -18.79 4.60 -3.80
N ALA A 14 -18.51 4.78 -4.65
CA ALA A 14 -17.51 3.94 -5.03
C ALA A 14 -16.47 3.67 -4.06
N MET A 15 -16.57 4.22 -3.06
CA MET A 15 -15.55 4.06 -2.08
C MET A 15 -15.64 2.76 -1.35
N VAL A 16 -16.77 2.09 -1.46
CA VAL A 16 -16.95 0.84 -0.74
C VAL A 16 -16.12 -0.22 -1.44
N GLY A 17 -15.18 -0.81 -0.72
CA GLY A 17 -14.38 -1.91 -1.23
C GLY A 17 -13.26 -1.53 -2.18
N GLY A 18 -13.15 -0.26 -2.58
CA GLY A 18 -12.13 0.16 -3.51
C GLY A 18 -10.95 0.84 -2.84
N PHE A 19 -9.81 0.84 -3.54
CA PHE A 19 -8.67 1.61 -3.08
C PHE A 19 -8.91 3.09 -3.34
N GLY A 20 -8.44 3.93 -2.41
CA GLY A 20 -8.47 5.36 -2.59
C GLY A 20 -7.42 5.82 -3.57
N GLU A 21 -7.25 7.14 -3.66
CA GLU A 21 -6.26 7.72 -4.54
C GLU A 21 -4.86 7.50 -3.99
N GLU A 22 -3.89 7.58 -4.89
CA GLU A 22 -2.50 7.49 -4.48
C GLU A 22 -2.14 8.71 -3.64
N ARG A 23 -1.45 8.48 -2.53
CA ARG A 23 -1.07 9.52 -1.58
C ARG A 23 0.42 9.58 -1.42
N GLU A 24 0.91 10.76 -1.05
CA GLU A 24 2.31 10.91 -0.71
C GLU A 24 2.64 10.11 0.53
N MET A 25 3.90 9.65 0.60
CA MET A 25 4.34 8.83 1.72
C MET A 25 4.27 9.60 3.03
N ILE A 26 3.82 8.91 4.07
CA ILE A 26 3.84 9.44 5.43
C ILE A 26 4.70 8.51 6.28
N GLU A 27 5.18 9.04 7.39
CA GLU A 27 6.13 8.30 8.20
C GLU A 27 5.57 7.01 8.75
N GLU A 28 4.30 7.00 9.10
CA GLU A 28 3.68 5.78 9.63
C GLU A 28 3.76 4.64 8.62
N VAL A 29 3.45 4.93 7.35
CA VAL A 29 3.47 3.91 6.31
C VAL A 29 4.91 3.55 5.97
N ALA A 30 5.81 4.53 5.90
CA ALA A 30 7.21 4.26 5.61
C ALA A 30 7.84 3.38 6.68
N SER A 31 7.53 3.63 7.94
CA SER A 31 8.06 2.82 9.03
C SER A 31 7.55 1.39 8.98
N MET A 32 6.25 1.24 8.65
CA MET A 32 5.66 -0.08 8.53
C MET A 32 6.34 -0.87 7.41
N VAL A 33 6.56 -0.23 6.27
CA VAL A 33 7.20 -0.88 5.13
C VAL A 33 8.63 -1.25 5.47
N ALA A 34 9.35 -0.36 6.15
CA ALA A 34 10.74 -0.63 6.53
C ALA A 34 10.82 -1.82 7.48
N ALA A 35 9.87 -1.95 8.38
CA ALA A 35 9.87 -3.07 9.33
C ALA A 35 9.58 -4.39 8.63
N LEU A 36 8.96 -4.37 7.46
CA LEU A 36 8.59 -5.57 6.72
C LEU A 36 9.54 -5.85 5.56
N LYS A 37 10.66 -5.14 5.48
CA LYS A 37 11.54 -5.25 4.31
C LYS A 37 11.99 -6.68 4.06
N GLU A 38 12.34 -7.43 5.10
CA GLU A 38 12.80 -8.80 4.93
C GLU A 38 11.71 -9.68 4.33
N ASP A 39 10.48 -9.53 4.82
CA ASP A 39 9.36 -10.29 4.27
C ASP A 39 9.11 -9.91 2.82
N ILE A 40 9.23 -8.63 2.50
CA ILE A 40 9.04 -8.15 1.14
C ILE A 40 10.09 -8.76 0.22
N GLU A 41 11.35 -8.76 0.67
CA GLU A 41 12.44 -9.34 -0.12
C GLU A 41 12.23 -10.83 -0.32
N MET A 42 11.76 -11.51 0.73
CA MET A 42 11.52 -12.94 0.65
C MET A 42 10.44 -13.27 -0.37
N GLN A 43 9.36 -12.51 -0.37
CA GLN A 43 8.27 -12.74 -1.32
C GLN A 43 8.65 -12.31 -2.73
N ALA A 44 9.50 -11.30 -2.86
CA ALA A 44 9.97 -10.85 -4.16
C ALA A 44 11.02 -11.80 -4.75
N GLY A 45 11.68 -12.56 -3.90
CA GLY A 45 12.72 -13.45 -4.36
C GLY A 45 14.06 -12.77 -4.58
N GLU A 46 14.26 -11.57 -4.04
CA GLU A 46 15.52 -10.86 -4.20
C GLU A 46 15.68 -9.83 -3.11
N LYS A 47 16.91 -9.40 -2.90
CA LYS A 47 17.21 -8.34 -1.94
C LYS A 47 17.30 -7.00 -2.64
N PHE A 48 16.91 -5.95 -1.94
CA PHE A 48 16.88 -4.60 -2.49
C PHE A 48 17.90 -3.74 -1.74
N GLU A 49 18.93 -3.27 -2.44
CA GLU A 49 19.84 -2.31 -1.85
C GLU A 49 19.20 -0.94 -1.76
N THR A 50 18.45 -0.57 -2.79
CA THR A 50 17.64 0.64 -2.78
C THR A 50 16.23 0.22 -2.38
N PHE A 51 15.66 0.88 -1.38
CA PHE A 51 14.35 0.52 -0.87
C PHE A 51 13.69 1.78 -0.34
N ASN A 52 13.05 2.52 -1.24
CA ASN A 52 12.52 3.84 -0.92
C ASN A 52 11.01 3.87 -1.15
N PRO A 53 10.20 3.80 -0.07
CA PRO A 53 8.74 3.93 -0.24
C PRO A 53 8.39 5.33 -0.73
N ILE A 54 7.65 5.41 -1.83
CA ILE A 54 7.36 6.68 -2.49
C ILE A 54 5.94 7.14 -2.22
N SER A 55 4.99 6.25 -2.38
CA SER A 55 3.57 6.60 -2.31
C SER A 55 2.77 5.37 -1.95
N TYR A 56 1.51 5.57 -1.62
CA TYR A 56 0.67 4.43 -1.27
C TYR A 56 -0.80 4.74 -1.58
N LYS A 57 -1.57 3.66 -1.72
CA LYS A 57 -3.03 3.70 -1.73
C LYS A 57 -3.52 2.85 -0.59
N SER A 58 -4.71 3.14 -0.11
CA SER A 58 -5.27 2.36 0.98
C SER A 58 -6.72 2.02 0.72
N GLN A 59 -7.15 0.91 1.30
CA GLN A 59 -8.51 0.42 1.21
C GLN A 59 -8.93 0.00 2.61
N VAL A 60 -10.03 0.58 3.08
CA VAL A 60 -10.54 0.26 4.41
C VAL A 60 -11.44 -0.98 4.28
N VAL A 61 -11.10 -1.99 5.06
CA VAL A 61 -11.84 -3.25 5.11
C VAL A 61 -11.98 -3.59 6.59
N ALA A 62 -11.89 -4.84 6.98
CA ALA A 62 -11.79 -5.18 8.40
C ALA A 62 -10.33 -5.03 8.82
N GLY A 63 -9.83 -3.82 8.73
CA GLY A 63 -8.45 -3.42 8.82
C GLY A 63 -8.16 -2.49 7.67
N ILE A 64 -6.92 -2.40 7.24
CA ILE A 64 -6.54 -1.55 6.11
C ILE A 64 -5.60 -2.33 5.21
N ASN A 65 -5.92 -2.36 3.91
CA ASN A 65 -4.99 -2.82 2.89
C ASN A 65 -4.22 -1.61 2.36
N TYR A 66 -2.90 -1.73 2.31
CA TYR A 66 -2.05 -0.71 1.70
C TYR A 66 -1.42 -1.29 0.45
N ASP A 67 -1.45 -0.52 -0.64
CA ASP A 67 -0.63 -0.82 -1.82
C ASP A 67 0.44 0.25 -1.85
N VAL A 68 1.67 -0.13 -1.53
CA VAL A 68 2.78 0.80 -1.36
C VAL A 68 3.72 0.66 -2.54
N THR A 69 3.98 1.78 -3.21
CA THR A 69 4.97 1.81 -4.28
C THR A 69 6.34 2.07 -3.67
N VAL A 70 7.26 1.14 -3.88
CA VAL A 70 8.61 1.22 -3.33
C VAL A 70 9.59 1.26 -4.48
N GLN A 71 10.42 2.29 -4.51
CA GLN A 71 11.49 2.39 -5.51
C GLN A 71 12.63 1.46 -5.09
N THR A 72 13.03 0.59 -6.00
CA THR A 72 14.10 -0.39 -5.72
C THR A 72 15.31 -0.21 -6.62
N GLY A 73 15.31 0.83 -7.47
CA GLY A 73 16.42 1.14 -8.35
C GLY A 73 16.08 2.35 -9.18
N ASP A 74 16.97 2.72 -10.10
CA ASP A 74 16.82 3.97 -10.84
C ASP A 74 15.52 4.06 -11.64
N ALA A 75 15.09 3.02 -12.24
CA ALA A 75 13.84 3.02 -12.99
C ALA A 75 13.03 1.79 -12.61
N LYS A 76 13.21 1.33 -11.37
CA LYS A 76 12.56 0.11 -10.91
C LYS A 76 11.74 0.39 -9.67
N SER A 77 10.58 -0.23 -9.61
CA SER A 77 9.76 -0.17 -8.42
C SER A 77 8.97 -1.46 -8.27
N VAL A 78 8.46 -1.67 -7.08
CA VAL A 78 7.56 -2.79 -6.79
C VAL A 78 6.35 -2.21 -6.07
N VAL A 79 5.23 -2.90 -6.18
CA VAL A 79 4.05 -2.57 -5.41
C VAL A 79 3.88 -3.65 -4.37
N VAL A 80 3.89 -3.25 -3.11
CA VAL A 80 3.81 -4.16 -1.98
C VAL A 80 2.43 -4.01 -1.37
N ARG A 81 1.69 -5.11 -1.28
CA ARG A 81 0.41 -5.09 -0.58
C ARG A 81 0.61 -5.55 0.84
N ILE A 82 0.19 -4.73 1.78
CA ILE A 82 0.33 -4.99 3.20
C ILE A 82 -1.06 -4.92 3.83
N PHE A 83 -1.42 -5.92 4.61
CA PHE A 83 -2.65 -5.89 5.37
C PHE A 83 -2.33 -5.54 6.81
N LYS A 84 -2.93 -4.45 7.30
CA LYS A 84 -2.80 -4.03 8.69
C LYS A 84 -4.10 -4.35 9.40
N PRO A 85 -4.12 -5.36 10.29
CA PRO A 85 -5.33 -5.73 11.01
C PRO A 85 -5.81 -4.61 11.93
N LEU A 86 -7.06 -4.70 12.34
CA LEU A 86 -7.60 -3.75 13.30
C LEU A 86 -6.82 -3.85 14.61
N PRO A 87 -6.65 -2.70 15.32
CA PRO A 87 -5.81 -2.70 16.52
C PRO A 87 -6.23 -3.68 17.61
N HIS A 88 -7.52 -3.94 17.72
CA HIS A 88 -8.00 -4.81 18.81
C HIS A 88 -7.62 -6.28 18.59
N THR A 89 -7.18 -6.66 17.39
CA THR A 89 -6.75 -8.04 17.15
C THR A 89 -5.37 -8.31 17.74
N GLY A 90 -4.58 -7.27 17.94
CA GLY A 90 -3.21 -7.43 18.43
C GLY A 90 -2.25 -8.02 17.41
N GLU A 91 -2.70 -8.22 16.17
CA GLU A 91 -1.84 -8.81 15.14
C GLU A 91 -1.04 -7.75 14.40
N PRO A 92 0.19 -8.08 14.02
CA PRO A 92 1.02 -7.11 13.27
C PRO A 92 0.63 -7.05 11.81
N PRO A 93 1.03 -5.98 11.12
CA PRO A 93 0.87 -5.92 9.66
C PRO A 93 1.64 -7.05 8.99
N LYS A 94 1.16 -7.47 7.84
CA LYS A 94 1.83 -8.53 7.09
C LYS A 94 1.78 -8.26 5.60
N VAL A 95 2.80 -8.72 4.90
CA VAL A 95 2.90 -8.60 3.45
C VAL A 95 2.05 -9.68 2.82
N THR A 96 1.10 -9.28 1.97
CA THR A 96 0.23 -10.25 1.31
C THR A 96 0.64 -10.50 -0.13
N SER A 97 1.31 -9.54 -0.78
CA SER A 97 1.85 -9.78 -2.12
C SER A 97 2.88 -8.72 -2.46
N VAL A 98 3.76 -9.06 -3.41
CA VAL A 98 4.73 -8.13 -3.98
C VAL A 98 4.64 -8.29 -5.49
N THR A 99 4.39 -7.17 -6.17
CA THR A 99 4.25 -7.17 -7.62
C THR A 99 5.31 -6.27 -8.22
N LEU A 100 6.07 -6.80 -9.17
CA LEU A 100 7.04 -6.00 -9.89
C LEU A 100 6.31 -5.09 -10.87
N SER A 101 6.78 -3.87 -11.00
CA SER A 101 6.12 -2.92 -11.90
C SER A 101 7.10 -2.32 -12.91
#